data_b0e1b39091acf77b4804ace7c0c545ae
#
_entry.id   b0e1b39091acf77b4804ace7c0c545ae
#
_cell.length_a   1.000
_cell.length_b   1.000
_cell.length_c   1.000
_cell.angle_alpha   90.00
_cell.angle_beta   90.00
_cell.angle_gamma   90.00
#
_symmetry.space_group_name_H-M   'P 1'
#
loop_
_entity.id
_entity.type
_entity.pdbx_description
1 polymer ?
#
loop_
_entity_poly.entity_id
_entity_poly.type
_entity_poly.pdbx_seq_one_letter_code
_entity_poly.pdbx_strand_id
1 'polypeptide(L)'
;FEKRRVFTSEAVLLVSKQHRLAKKRSVDFKDIRQERILMINSNYMYYDLVKEKCLEAGFMPQFAFESYQWEFIFEMVANDQGVTILPKPLIDKFNNARVHQVHLENPEFEWALSVIRRKDKAMTTSVQCLWNICGQTAKH
;
A
#
# COMPACT_ATOMS: atom_id res chain seq x y z
N PHE A 1 19.74 15.19 -0.43
CA PHE A 1 19.08 14.44 -1.49
C PHE A 1 18.05 15.29 -2.21
N GLU A 2 17.92 15.09 -3.50
CA GLU A 2 16.86 15.66 -4.32
C GLU A 2 15.85 14.55 -4.65
N LYS A 3 14.54 14.87 -4.56
CA LYS A 3 13.47 13.89 -4.70
C LYS A 3 12.51 14.33 -5.79
N ARG A 4 12.10 13.39 -6.63
CA ARG A 4 10.99 13.57 -7.58
C ARG A 4 9.97 12.49 -7.40
N ARG A 5 8.73 12.89 -7.22
CA ARG A 5 7.60 11.97 -7.17
C ARG A 5 7.29 11.51 -8.61
N VAL A 6 7.26 10.20 -8.81
CA VAL A 6 7.06 9.59 -10.13
C VAL A 6 5.61 9.17 -10.31
N PHE A 7 5.02 8.66 -9.26
CA PHE A 7 3.68 8.07 -9.30
C PHE A 7 2.98 8.25 -7.96
N THR A 8 1.70 8.56 -8.02
CA THR A 8 0.86 8.69 -6.83
C THR A 8 -0.38 7.82 -7.00
N SER A 9 -0.73 7.08 -5.96
CA SER A 9 -1.93 6.27 -5.88
C SER A 9 -2.38 6.22 -4.43
N GLU A 10 -3.24 5.29 -4.11
CA GLU A 10 -3.69 5.07 -2.75
C GLU A 10 -3.38 3.64 -2.30
N ALA A 11 -3.32 3.44 -0.99
CA ALA A 11 -3.37 2.12 -0.41
C ALA A 11 -4.82 1.82 -0.06
N VAL A 12 -5.26 0.61 -0.33
CA VAL A 12 -6.65 0.19 -0.11
C VAL A 12 -6.70 -1.09 0.71
N LEU A 13 -7.84 -1.31 1.33
CA LEU A 13 -8.12 -2.55 2.05
C LEU A 13 -8.52 -3.64 1.06
N LEU A 14 -7.94 -4.82 1.20
CA LEU A 14 -8.31 -5.99 0.44
C LEU A 14 -8.96 -7.01 1.37
N VAL A 15 -10.14 -7.46 1.02
CA VAL A 15 -10.92 -8.42 1.81
C VAL A 15 -11.41 -9.55 0.93
N SER A 16 -11.72 -10.70 1.54
CA SER A 16 -12.45 -11.76 0.86
C SER A 16 -13.84 -11.25 0.44
N LYS A 17 -14.39 -11.77 -0.63
CA LYS A 17 -15.78 -11.46 -1.04
C LYS A 17 -16.81 -11.81 0.03
N GLN A 18 -16.47 -12.73 0.92
CA GLN A 18 -17.36 -13.17 2.00
C GLN A 18 -17.21 -12.37 3.28
N HIS A 19 -16.23 -11.45 3.31
CA HIS A 19 -15.96 -10.63 4.48
C HIS A 19 -17.09 -9.63 4.73
N ARG A 20 -17.34 -9.30 6.00
CA ARG A 20 -18.38 -8.34 6.40
C ARG A 20 -18.26 -6.96 5.75
N LEU A 21 -17.02 -6.54 5.42
CA LEU A 21 -16.75 -5.24 4.79
C LEU A 21 -16.78 -5.27 3.27
N ALA A 22 -16.94 -6.44 2.65
CA ALA A 22 -16.85 -6.59 1.19
C ALA A 22 -17.94 -5.84 0.43
N LYS A 23 -19.07 -5.55 1.06
CA LYS A 23 -20.17 -4.82 0.44
C LYS A 23 -20.03 -3.31 0.52
N LYS A 24 -19.07 -2.82 1.27
CA LYS A 24 -18.84 -1.39 1.46
C LYS A 24 -17.90 -0.84 0.40
N ARG A 25 -18.12 0.40 -0.06
CA ARG A 25 -17.22 1.10 -0.95
C ARG A 25 -16.04 1.71 -0.20
N SER A 26 -16.30 2.18 1.01
CA SER A 26 -15.27 2.77 1.87
C SER A 26 -15.54 2.43 3.33
N VAL A 27 -14.48 2.40 4.12
CA VAL A 27 -14.53 2.18 5.56
C VAL A 27 -13.51 3.10 6.22
N ASP A 28 -13.78 3.45 7.48
CA ASP A 28 -12.80 4.14 8.31
C ASP A 28 -11.72 3.18 8.77
N PHE A 29 -10.50 3.68 8.94
CA PHE A 29 -9.42 2.86 9.53
C PHE A 29 -9.83 2.23 10.85
N LYS A 30 -10.52 2.96 11.71
CA LYS A 30 -11.00 2.41 13.00
C LYS A 30 -11.89 1.19 12.87
N ASP A 31 -12.55 1.00 11.73
CA ASP A 31 -13.45 -0.14 11.50
C ASP A 31 -12.70 -1.46 11.32
N ILE A 32 -11.39 -1.40 11.10
CA ILE A 32 -10.55 -2.60 10.94
C ILE A 32 -9.71 -2.90 12.19
N ARG A 33 -9.92 -2.20 13.29
CA ARG A 33 -9.10 -2.34 14.49
C ARG A 33 -9.12 -3.74 15.11
N GLN A 34 -10.17 -4.49 14.90
CA GLN A 34 -10.31 -5.86 15.41
C GLN A 34 -10.02 -6.93 14.36
N GLU A 35 -9.69 -6.50 13.15
CA GLU A 35 -9.39 -7.42 12.07
C GLU A 35 -7.98 -8.00 12.19
N ARG A 36 -7.83 -9.23 11.74
CA ARG A 36 -6.50 -9.83 11.57
C ARG A 36 -5.87 -9.25 10.31
N ILE A 37 -4.84 -8.46 10.48
CA ILE A 37 -4.15 -7.81 9.36
C ILE A 37 -2.95 -8.66 8.96
N LEU A 38 -2.92 -9.05 7.70
CA LEU A 38 -1.85 -9.83 7.09
C LEU A 38 -0.94 -8.84 6.35
N MET A 39 0.35 -8.83 6.67
CA MET A 39 1.24 -7.77 6.19
C MET A 39 2.48 -8.31 5.50
N ILE A 40 3.03 -7.45 4.62
CA ILE A 40 4.39 -7.62 4.15
C ILE A 40 5.35 -7.50 5.34
N ASN A 41 6.52 -8.11 5.23
CA ASN A 41 7.47 -8.19 6.33
C ASN A 41 7.85 -6.81 6.88
N SER A 42 8.11 -6.75 8.19
CA SER A 42 8.46 -5.53 8.93
C SER A 42 9.78 -4.88 8.49
N ASN A 43 10.60 -5.57 7.69
CA ASN A 43 11.80 -4.97 7.09
C ASN A 43 11.49 -3.99 5.96
N TYR A 44 10.25 -3.98 5.44
CA TYR A 44 9.83 -3.04 4.43
C TYR A 44 9.26 -1.76 5.07
N MET A 45 9.61 -0.62 4.50
CA MET A 45 9.08 0.68 4.95
C MET A 45 7.55 0.73 4.93
N TYR A 46 6.93 0.01 4.01
CA TYR A 46 5.47 -0.04 3.88
C TYR A 46 4.79 -0.55 5.14
N TYR A 47 5.40 -1.50 5.84
CA TYR A 47 4.88 -1.98 7.12
C TYR A 47 4.73 -0.85 8.13
N ASP A 48 5.76 -0.01 8.26
CA ASP A 48 5.73 1.13 9.19
C ASP A 48 4.71 2.17 8.78
N LEU A 49 4.52 2.40 7.47
CA LEU A 49 3.50 3.33 6.97
C LEU A 49 2.10 2.88 7.35
N VAL A 50 1.79 1.60 7.20
CA VAL A 50 0.48 1.05 7.61
C VAL A 50 0.29 1.19 9.11
N LYS A 51 1.31 0.85 9.89
CA LYS A 51 1.27 0.96 11.35
C LYS A 51 1.00 2.41 11.79
N GLU A 52 1.67 3.39 11.17
CA GLU A 52 1.43 4.81 11.44
C GLU A 52 -0.01 5.21 11.18
N LYS A 53 -0.59 4.77 10.07
CA LYS A 53 -1.99 5.09 9.74
C LYS A 53 -2.96 4.52 10.76
N CYS A 54 -2.71 3.31 11.25
CA CYS A 54 -3.51 2.71 12.30
C CYS A 54 -3.40 3.50 13.61
N LEU A 55 -2.18 3.94 13.97
CA LEU A 55 -1.95 4.76 15.16
C LEU A 55 -2.63 6.12 15.04
N GLU A 56 -2.60 6.75 13.86
CA GLU A 56 -3.35 8.00 13.59
C GLU A 56 -4.85 7.81 13.80
N ALA A 57 -5.37 6.63 13.44
CA ALA A 57 -6.78 6.29 13.63
C ALA A 57 -7.13 5.91 15.08
N GLY A 58 -6.13 5.86 15.97
CA GLY A 58 -6.34 5.66 17.39
C GLY A 58 -6.23 4.23 17.87
N PHE A 59 -5.62 3.31 17.12
CA PHE A 59 -5.48 1.93 17.56
C PHE A 59 -4.13 1.32 17.16
N MET A 60 -3.70 0.30 17.91
CA MET A 60 -2.55 -0.52 17.59
C MET A 60 -3.01 -1.70 16.74
N PRO A 61 -2.48 -1.88 15.51
CA PRO A 61 -2.95 -2.95 14.65
C PRO A 61 -2.53 -4.34 15.15
N GLN A 62 -3.37 -5.33 14.89
CA GLN A 62 -3.04 -6.73 15.11
C GLN A 62 -2.49 -7.31 13.81
N PHE A 63 -1.17 -7.29 13.66
CA PHE A 63 -0.50 -7.94 12.53
C PHE A 63 -0.39 -9.43 12.84
N ALA A 64 -1.37 -10.18 12.37
CA ALA A 64 -1.49 -11.61 12.67
C ALA A 64 -0.49 -12.47 11.90
N PHE A 65 0.06 -11.95 10.82
CA PHE A 65 0.98 -12.69 9.96
C PHE A 65 1.82 -11.73 9.12
N GLU A 66 3.06 -12.11 8.86
CA GLU A 66 3.98 -11.39 7.98
C GLU A 66 4.55 -12.34 6.92
N SER A 67 4.72 -11.84 5.70
CA SER A 67 5.35 -12.57 4.60
C SER A 67 6.19 -11.62 3.76
N TYR A 68 7.21 -12.17 3.10
CA TYR A 68 7.97 -11.45 2.07
C TYR A 68 7.27 -11.48 0.71
N GLN A 69 6.21 -12.28 0.56
CA GLN A 69 5.54 -12.53 -0.71
C GLN A 69 4.10 -12.06 -0.67
N TRP A 70 3.76 -11.07 -1.51
CA TRP A 70 2.41 -10.56 -1.64
C TRP A 70 1.43 -11.63 -2.12
N GLU A 71 1.89 -12.53 -2.99
CA GLU A 71 1.08 -13.63 -3.55
C GLU A 71 0.51 -14.51 -2.43
N PHE A 72 1.33 -14.80 -1.43
CA PHE A 72 0.91 -15.62 -0.29
C PHE A 72 -0.12 -14.87 0.58
N ILE A 73 0.13 -13.60 0.85
CA ILE A 73 -0.80 -12.75 1.59
C ILE A 73 -2.15 -12.69 0.86
N PHE A 74 -2.10 -12.52 -0.46
CA PHE A 74 -3.29 -12.46 -1.29
C PHE A 74 -4.12 -13.74 -1.18
N GLU A 75 -3.49 -14.91 -1.25
CA GLU A 75 -4.19 -16.19 -1.12
C GLU A 75 -4.81 -16.36 0.27
N MET A 76 -4.14 -15.91 1.31
CA MET A 76 -4.71 -15.94 2.66
C MET A 76 -5.95 -15.04 2.77
N VAL A 77 -5.91 -13.85 2.19
CA VAL A 77 -7.08 -12.95 2.14
C VAL A 77 -8.23 -13.59 1.38
N ALA A 78 -7.93 -14.19 0.22
CA ALA A 78 -8.94 -14.85 -0.62
C ALA A 78 -9.63 -16.00 0.12
N ASN A 79 -8.92 -16.66 1.03
CA ASN A 79 -9.45 -17.74 1.87
C ASN A 79 -10.05 -17.23 3.19
N ASP A 80 -10.26 -15.93 3.31
CA ASP A 80 -10.88 -15.27 4.48
C ASP A 80 -10.11 -15.49 5.79
N GLN A 81 -8.78 -15.58 5.71
CA GLN A 81 -7.91 -15.75 6.88
C GLN A 81 -7.53 -14.43 7.53
N GLY A 82 -7.88 -13.31 6.91
CA GLY A 82 -7.60 -11.98 7.38
C GLY A 82 -7.81 -10.97 6.27
N VAL A 83 -7.41 -9.74 6.54
CA VAL A 83 -7.45 -8.63 5.58
C VAL A 83 -6.05 -8.10 5.35
N THR A 84 -5.84 -7.36 4.28
CA THR A 84 -4.56 -6.66 4.09
C THR A 84 -4.80 -5.26 3.53
N ILE A 85 -3.80 -4.42 3.70
CA ILE A 85 -3.77 -3.07 3.16
C ILE A 85 -2.58 -3.04 2.21
N LEU A 86 -2.82 -2.74 0.94
CA LEU A 86 -1.75 -2.73 -0.05
C LEU A 86 -1.95 -1.62 -1.08
N PRO A 87 -0.85 -1.20 -1.74
CA PRO A 87 -0.96 -0.21 -2.82
C PRO A 87 -1.84 -0.71 -3.94
N LYS A 88 -2.76 0.13 -4.39
CA LYS A 88 -3.70 -0.21 -5.45
C LYS A 88 -3.05 -0.79 -6.71
N PRO A 89 -1.88 -0.32 -7.18
CA PRO A 89 -1.23 -0.93 -8.35
C PRO A 89 -0.88 -2.41 -8.19
N LEU A 90 -0.66 -2.88 -6.96
CA LEU A 90 -0.41 -4.31 -6.71
C LEU A 90 -1.69 -5.14 -6.85
N ILE A 91 -2.84 -4.57 -6.50
CA ILE A 91 -4.12 -5.26 -6.62
C ILE A 91 -4.42 -5.58 -8.08
N ASP A 92 -4.09 -4.66 -8.98
CA ASP A 92 -4.36 -4.84 -10.40
C ASP A 92 -3.63 -6.05 -10.97
N LYS A 93 -2.51 -6.46 -10.35
CA LYS A 93 -1.78 -7.67 -10.72
C LYS A 93 -2.45 -8.95 -10.21
N PHE A 94 -3.16 -8.86 -9.11
CA PHE A 94 -3.79 -9.99 -8.42
C PHE A 94 -5.30 -9.97 -8.53
N ASN A 95 -5.83 -9.23 -9.49
CA ASN A 95 -7.27 -9.08 -9.66
C ASN A 95 -7.92 -10.45 -9.91
N ASN A 96 -8.74 -10.88 -8.97
CA ASN A 96 -9.55 -12.07 -9.13
C ASN A 96 -10.89 -11.93 -8.42
N ALA A 97 -11.82 -12.82 -8.78
CA ALA A 97 -13.20 -12.79 -8.32
C ALA A 97 -13.37 -13.15 -6.84
N ARG A 98 -12.32 -13.60 -6.15
CA ARG A 98 -12.38 -14.07 -4.76
C ARG A 98 -12.18 -12.94 -3.75
N VAL A 99 -11.73 -11.79 -4.18
CA VAL A 99 -11.39 -10.66 -3.32
C VAL A 99 -12.09 -9.40 -3.76
N HIS A 100 -12.19 -8.45 -2.84
CA HIS A 100 -12.80 -7.15 -3.09
C HIS A 100 -11.94 -6.05 -2.44
N GLN A 101 -11.74 -4.95 -3.16
CA GLN A 101 -11.01 -3.80 -2.63
C GLN A 101 -11.99 -2.77 -2.05
N VAL A 102 -11.63 -2.23 -0.91
CA VAL A 102 -12.43 -1.24 -0.18
C VAL A 102 -11.56 -0.01 0.08
N HIS A 103 -12.08 1.16 -0.23
CA HIS A 103 -11.39 2.40 0.05
C HIS A 103 -11.25 2.62 1.56
N LEU A 104 -10.05 3.01 2.02
CA LEU A 104 -9.78 3.38 3.42
C LEU A 104 -9.72 4.89 3.56
N GLU A 105 -10.40 5.40 4.58
CA GLU A 105 -10.40 6.82 4.90
C GLU A 105 -10.27 7.04 6.41
N ASN A 106 -10.05 8.29 6.80
CA ASN A 106 -9.92 8.72 8.20
C ASN A 106 -8.86 7.93 9.00
N PRO A 107 -7.58 8.02 8.65
CA PRO A 107 -7.00 8.96 7.67
C PRO A 107 -6.97 8.39 6.24
N GLU A 108 -6.87 9.30 5.27
CA GLU A 108 -6.58 8.92 3.89
C GLU A 108 -5.17 8.33 3.80
N PHE A 109 -5.01 7.30 2.98
CA PHE A 109 -3.71 6.67 2.79
C PHE A 109 -3.24 6.82 1.35
N GLU A 110 -2.56 7.94 1.09
CA GLU A 110 -1.88 8.17 -0.18
C GLU A 110 -0.59 7.33 -0.22
N TRP A 111 -0.39 6.65 -1.33
CA TRP A 111 0.85 5.92 -1.61
C TRP A 111 1.55 6.56 -2.80
N ALA A 112 2.84 6.82 -2.66
CA ALA A 112 3.62 7.49 -3.70
C ALA A 112 4.95 6.78 -3.92
N LEU A 113 5.34 6.70 -5.19
CA LEU A 113 6.65 6.24 -5.60
C LEU A 113 7.47 7.45 -6.03
N SER A 114 8.69 7.54 -5.53
CA SER A 114 9.59 8.65 -5.84
C SER A 114 10.96 8.13 -6.20
N VAL A 115 11.67 8.88 -7.03
CA VAL A 115 13.10 8.68 -7.24
C VAL A 115 13.85 9.74 -6.45
N ILE A 116 14.98 9.35 -5.89
CA ILE A 116 15.86 10.24 -5.14
C ILE A 116 17.26 10.19 -5.73
N ARG A 117 17.96 11.30 -5.67
CA ARG A 117 19.38 11.36 -6.04
C ARG A 117 20.17 12.16 -5.01
N ARG A 118 21.44 11.91 -4.95
CA ARG A 118 22.36 12.71 -4.13
C ARG A 118 22.68 14.01 -4.87
N LYS A 119 22.51 15.14 -4.20
CA LYS A 119 22.82 16.46 -4.75
C LYS A 119 24.32 16.69 -4.95
N ASP A 120 25.15 16.01 -4.14
CA ASP A 120 26.59 16.16 -4.11
C ASP A 120 27.32 15.39 -5.23
N LYS A 121 26.59 14.61 -6.03
CA LYS A 121 27.16 13.85 -7.15
C LYS A 121 26.71 14.43 -8.49
N ALA A 122 27.68 14.57 -9.40
CA ALA A 122 27.41 14.95 -10.78
C ALA A 122 26.63 13.84 -11.48
N MET A 123 25.68 14.22 -12.33
CA MET A 123 24.90 13.29 -13.12
C MET A 123 25.57 13.01 -14.45
N THR A 124 25.65 11.74 -14.82
CA THR A 124 26.00 11.33 -16.19
C THR A 124 24.85 11.70 -17.13
N THR A 125 25.09 11.72 -18.44
CA THR A 125 24.06 11.99 -19.45
C THR A 125 22.88 11.04 -19.32
N SER A 126 23.15 9.74 -19.09
CA SER A 126 22.09 8.73 -18.92
C SER A 126 21.25 8.97 -17.67
N VAL A 127 21.90 9.32 -16.56
CA VAL A 127 21.18 9.63 -15.31
C VAL A 127 20.36 10.91 -15.47
N GLN A 128 20.89 11.91 -16.17
CA GLN A 128 20.19 13.15 -16.44
C GLN A 128 18.91 12.88 -17.27
N CYS A 129 19.01 12.05 -18.30
CA CYS A 129 17.86 11.67 -19.12
C CYS A 129 16.80 10.96 -18.30
N LEU A 130 17.20 9.98 -17.48
CA LEU A 130 16.29 9.26 -16.62
C LEU A 130 15.59 10.19 -15.61
N TRP A 131 16.37 11.10 -15.01
CA TRP A 131 15.86 12.09 -14.06
C TRP A 131 14.80 12.99 -14.69
N ASN A 132 15.03 13.42 -15.93
CA ASN A 132 14.08 14.26 -16.67
C ASN A 132 12.80 13.48 -17.02
N ILE A 133 12.93 12.23 -17.44
CA ILE A 133 11.78 11.36 -17.74
C ILE A 133 10.92 11.19 -16.48
N CYS A 134 11.54 10.92 -15.33
CA CYS A 134 10.83 10.79 -14.06
C CYS A 134 10.07 12.08 -13.68
N GLY A 135 10.66 13.23 -13.97
CA GLY A 135 10.01 14.53 -13.75
C GLY A 135 8.78 14.76 -14.63
N GLN A 136 8.79 14.25 -15.85
CA GLN A 136 7.65 14.33 -16.78
C GLN A 136 6.51 13.40 -16.38
N THR A 137 6.84 12.21 -15.91
CA THR A 137 5.85 11.21 -15.47
C THR A 137 5.04 11.70 -14.27
N ALA A 138 5.63 12.50 -13.40
CA ALA A 138 4.99 13.01 -12.18
C ALA A 138 3.84 14.01 -12.47
N LYS A 139 3.63 14.41 -13.70
CA LYS A 139 2.59 15.37 -14.10
C LYS A 139 1.25 14.69 -14.47
N HIS A 140 1.18 13.39 -14.36
CA HIS A 140 -0.03 12.63 -14.73
C HIS A 140 -0.73 12.03 -13.52
#